data_c8e5452f01846b412529cf2902bd6377
#
_entry.id   c8e5452f01846b412529cf2902bd6377
#
_cell.length_a   1.000
_cell.length_b   1.000
_cell.length_c   1.000
_cell.angle_alpha   90.00
_cell.angle_beta   90.00
_cell.angle_gamma   90.00
#
_symmetry.space_group_name_H-M   'P 1'
#
loop_
_entity.id
_entity.type
_entity.pdbx_description
1 polymer ?
#
loop_
_entity_poly.entity_id
_entity_poly.type
_entity_poly.pdbx_seq_one_letter_code
_entity_poly.pdbx_strand_id
1 'polypeptide(L)'
;MGGFLTGTTDIFYWALMIFAIGQIKILQYKFKNLGKHALALMDKSKMSSDEAVNHCMKKCIILHQIIINYVTDVDDLMKPLMLMDFAICSMLISVVGIQVIVSGFGIAQVSSLQYLSSIMGQLFLFYWHANEIILESLDVSIAIWEGQVYSYPLNVQKSLQFVMLRAQKPLTLNVGPFYAMSTTTALSVLQAAYSYVALMRQAYS
;
A
#
# COMPACT_ATOMS: atom_id res chain seq x y z
N MET A 1 -24.49 -4.03 -16.66
CA MET A 1 -24.46 -3.00 -15.61
C MET A 1 -23.49 -3.32 -14.46
N GLY A 2 -23.33 -4.58 -14.03
CA GLY A 2 -22.41 -4.94 -12.93
C GLY A 2 -20.93 -4.55 -13.16
N GLY A 3 -20.38 -4.80 -14.34
CA GLY A 3 -18.97 -4.50 -14.63
C GLY A 3 -18.59 -3.01 -14.65
N PHE A 4 -19.56 -2.12 -14.81
CA PHE A 4 -19.32 -0.67 -14.74
C PHE A 4 -19.22 -0.20 -13.27
N LEU A 5 -20.03 -0.79 -12.40
CA LEU A 5 -20.01 -0.49 -10.96
C LEU A 5 -18.72 -1.00 -10.29
N THR A 6 -18.27 -2.21 -10.64
CA THR A 6 -17.00 -2.74 -10.11
C THR A 6 -15.81 -1.91 -10.56
N GLY A 7 -15.73 -1.53 -11.84
CA GLY A 7 -14.63 -0.69 -12.33
C GLY A 7 -14.55 0.70 -11.70
N THR A 8 -15.70 1.32 -11.36
CA THR A 8 -15.71 2.62 -10.67
C THR A 8 -15.25 2.53 -9.21
N THR A 9 -15.62 1.46 -8.49
CA THR A 9 -15.17 1.23 -7.12
C THR A 9 -13.67 0.95 -7.06
N ASP A 10 -13.13 0.21 -8.02
CA ASP A 10 -11.69 -0.08 -8.08
C ASP A 10 -10.85 1.17 -8.32
N ILE A 11 -11.27 2.03 -9.25
CA ILE A 11 -10.62 3.32 -9.51
C ILE A 11 -10.63 4.19 -8.24
N PHE A 12 -11.72 4.16 -7.48
CA PHE A 12 -11.81 4.89 -6.22
C PHE A 12 -10.79 4.39 -5.19
N TYR A 13 -10.64 3.06 -5.00
CA TYR A 13 -9.66 2.51 -4.09
C TYR A 13 -8.22 2.77 -4.53
N TRP A 14 -7.93 2.69 -5.82
CA TRP A 14 -6.61 3.08 -6.32
C TRP A 14 -6.31 4.54 -6.05
N ALA A 15 -7.29 5.43 -6.23
CA ALA A 15 -7.12 6.85 -5.92
C ALA A 15 -6.79 7.07 -4.43
N LEU A 16 -7.46 6.35 -3.50
CA LEU A 16 -7.17 6.42 -2.06
C LEU A 16 -5.74 5.95 -1.74
N MET A 17 -5.28 4.86 -2.35
CA MET A 17 -3.92 4.35 -2.15
C MET A 17 -2.86 5.30 -2.73
N ILE A 18 -3.06 5.79 -3.94
CA ILE A 18 -2.16 6.76 -4.59
C ILE A 18 -2.07 8.05 -3.77
N PHE A 19 -3.21 8.51 -3.22
CA PHE A 19 -3.23 9.66 -2.33
C PHE A 19 -2.40 9.41 -1.06
N ALA A 20 -2.52 8.23 -0.43
CA ALA A 20 -1.70 7.84 0.72
C ALA A 20 -0.21 7.90 0.39
N ILE A 21 0.20 7.28 -0.72
CA ILE A 21 1.60 7.28 -1.20
C ILE A 21 2.09 8.72 -1.39
N GLY A 22 1.29 9.56 -2.04
CA GLY A 22 1.62 10.98 -2.23
C GLY A 22 1.84 11.73 -0.92
N GLN A 23 0.99 11.50 0.09
CA GLN A 23 1.13 12.14 1.41
C GLN A 23 2.38 11.64 2.15
N ILE A 24 2.71 10.35 2.05
CA ILE A 24 3.93 9.79 2.63
C ILE A 24 5.17 10.42 1.98
N LYS A 25 5.21 10.55 0.66
CA LYS A 25 6.32 11.21 -0.07
C LYS A 25 6.48 12.69 0.30
N ILE A 26 5.36 13.40 0.49
CA ILE A 26 5.38 14.77 1.00
C ILE A 26 5.96 14.83 2.41
N LEU A 27 5.61 13.89 3.26
CA LEU A 27 6.14 13.79 4.62
C LEU A 27 7.66 13.55 4.63
N GLN A 28 8.14 12.60 3.81
CA GLN A 28 9.57 12.33 3.62
C GLN A 28 10.30 13.60 3.18
N TYR A 29 9.78 14.31 2.17
CA TYR A 29 10.36 15.56 1.70
C TYR A 29 10.45 16.63 2.80
N LYS A 30 9.40 16.76 3.62
CA LYS A 30 9.38 17.70 4.76
C LYS A 30 10.41 17.34 5.82
N PHE A 31 10.56 16.08 6.17
CA PHE A 31 11.57 15.64 7.13
C PHE A 31 12.99 15.86 6.59
N LYS A 32 13.25 15.47 5.34
CA LYS A 32 14.55 15.65 4.69
C LYS A 32 14.97 17.13 4.59
N ASN A 33 14.01 18.04 4.41
CA ASN A 33 14.25 19.48 4.29
C ASN A 33 13.81 20.29 5.52
N LEU A 34 13.75 19.67 6.70
CA LEU A 34 13.26 20.29 7.93
C LEU A 34 13.98 21.60 8.25
N GLY A 35 15.31 21.62 8.13
CA GLY A 35 16.12 22.82 8.36
C GLY A 35 15.82 23.96 7.38
N LYS A 36 15.63 23.66 6.09
CA LYS A 36 15.26 24.69 5.10
C LYS A 36 13.90 25.30 5.39
N HIS A 37 12.95 24.48 5.80
CA HIS A 37 11.62 24.97 6.18
C HIS A 37 11.65 25.80 7.46
N ALA A 38 12.51 25.45 8.43
CA ALA A 38 12.70 26.23 9.64
C ALA A 38 13.34 27.61 9.34
N LEU A 39 14.37 27.64 8.48
CA LEU A 39 15.00 28.91 8.04
C LEU A 39 14.00 29.83 7.34
N ALA A 40 13.18 29.30 6.42
CA ALA A 40 12.15 30.07 5.74
C ALA A 40 11.05 30.57 6.70
N LEU A 41 10.81 29.88 7.81
CA LEU A 41 9.86 30.32 8.83
C LEU A 41 10.46 31.43 9.69
N MET A 42 11.76 31.34 10.04
CA MET A 42 12.47 32.38 10.78
C MET A 42 12.43 33.74 10.05
N ASP A 43 12.66 33.71 8.74
CA ASP A 43 12.65 34.94 7.92
C ASP A 43 11.27 35.63 7.92
N LYS A 44 10.18 34.83 7.94
CA LYS A 44 8.81 35.34 7.95
C LYS A 44 8.29 35.81 9.30
N SER A 45 8.67 35.13 10.40
CA SER A 45 8.01 35.28 11.70
C SER A 45 8.90 35.77 12.84
N LYS A 46 10.18 36.13 12.56
CA LYS A 46 11.16 36.57 13.57
C LYS A 46 11.29 35.65 14.80
N MET A 47 11.04 34.33 14.59
CA MET A 47 11.16 33.33 15.65
C MET A 47 12.63 32.95 15.85
N SER A 48 12.95 32.47 17.04
CA SER A 48 14.24 31.83 17.31
C SER A 48 14.45 30.59 16.45
N SER A 49 15.68 30.26 16.11
CA SER A 49 16.04 29.07 15.34
C SER A 49 15.44 27.80 15.93
N ASP A 50 15.56 27.62 17.24
CA ASP A 50 15.10 26.44 17.94
C ASP A 50 13.57 26.35 17.98
N GLU A 51 12.88 27.46 18.10
CA GLU A 51 11.42 27.54 18.05
C GLU A 51 10.91 27.21 16.66
N ALA A 52 11.55 27.72 15.61
CA ALA A 52 11.17 27.46 14.24
C ALA A 52 11.33 25.97 13.88
N VAL A 53 12.44 25.35 14.26
CA VAL A 53 12.67 23.90 14.07
C VAL A 53 11.63 23.07 14.83
N ASN A 54 11.39 23.40 16.10
CA ASN A 54 10.36 22.72 16.90
C ASN A 54 8.96 22.82 16.29
N HIS A 55 8.62 24.00 15.77
CA HIS A 55 7.32 24.22 15.13
C HIS A 55 7.16 23.37 13.84
N CYS A 56 8.20 23.38 12.99
CA CYS A 56 8.20 22.56 11.76
C CYS A 56 8.14 21.06 12.09
N MET A 57 8.92 20.60 13.07
CA MET A 57 8.91 19.22 13.54
C MET A 57 7.54 18.80 14.05
N LYS A 58 6.89 19.59 14.89
CA LYS A 58 5.52 19.30 15.40
C LYS A 58 4.53 19.14 14.26
N LYS A 59 4.59 20.00 13.23
CA LYS A 59 3.74 19.86 12.04
C LYS A 59 3.98 18.56 11.28
N CYS A 60 5.24 18.13 11.15
CA CYS A 60 5.58 16.86 10.50
C CYS A 60 5.07 15.67 11.33
N ILE A 61 5.16 15.72 12.66
CA ILE A 61 4.64 14.67 13.55
C ILE A 61 3.12 14.56 13.43
N ILE A 62 2.41 15.70 13.45
CA ILE A 62 0.95 15.72 13.28
C ILE A 62 0.57 15.13 11.91
N LEU A 63 1.26 15.53 10.85
CA LEU A 63 1.02 14.99 9.51
C LEU A 63 1.27 13.47 9.47
N HIS A 64 2.33 12.98 10.10
CA HIS A 64 2.60 11.55 10.20
C HIS A 64 1.45 10.79 10.90
N GLN A 65 0.93 11.33 12.00
CA GLN A 65 -0.22 10.75 12.70
C GLN A 65 -1.48 10.73 11.83
N ILE A 66 -1.75 11.82 11.11
CA ILE A 66 -2.88 11.89 10.17
C ILE A 66 -2.75 10.83 9.07
N ILE A 67 -1.56 10.64 8.52
CA ILE A 67 -1.30 9.63 7.49
C ILE A 67 -1.52 8.22 8.05
N ILE A 68 -1.03 7.94 9.27
CA ILE A 68 -1.24 6.65 9.93
C ILE A 68 -2.74 6.35 10.08
N ASN A 69 -3.50 7.31 10.60
CA ASN A 69 -4.95 7.15 10.77
C ASN A 69 -5.65 6.97 9.42
N TYR A 70 -5.29 7.78 8.43
CA TYR A 70 -5.85 7.66 7.08
C TYR A 70 -5.62 6.26 6.47
N VAL A 71 -4.39 5.74 6.54
CA VAL A 71 -4.09 4.40 6.01
C VAL A 71 -4.83 3.32 6.80
N THR A 72 -5.01 3.49 8.11
CA THR A 72 -5.80 2.57 8.94
C THR A 72 -7.28 2.59 8.55
N ASP A 73 -7.86 3.77 8.32
CA ASP A 73 -9.26 3.91 7.89
C ASP A 73 -9.47 3.29 6.50
N VAL A 74 -8.51 3.50 5.58
CA VAL A 74 -8.53 2.86 4.25
C VAL A 74 -8.41 1.34 4.36
N ASP A 75 -7.53 0.83 5.24
CA ASP A 75 -7.39 -0.59 5.50
C ASP A 75 -8.70 -1.21 6.01
N ASP A 76 -9.35 -0.58 6.98
CA ASP A 76 -10.61 -1.06 7.55
C ASP A 76 -11.76 -1.05 6.52
N LEU A 77 -11.75 -0.08 5.61
CA LEU A 77 -12.71 -0.02 4.50
C LEU A 77 -12.44 -1.11 3.45
N MET A 78 -11.18 -1.37 3.13
CA MET A 78 -10.78 -2.29 2.06
C MET A 78 -10.77 -3.77 2.48
N LYS A 79 -10.48 -4.07 3.74
CA LYS A 79 -10.39 -5.45 4.26
C LYS A 79 -11.50 -6.39 3.84
N PRO A 80 -12.79 -6.08 4.05
CA PRO A 80 -13.88 -7.00 3.70
C PRO A 80 -14.01 -7.16 2.18
N LEU A 81 -13.77 -6.10 1.43
CA LEU A 81 -13.88 -6.11 -0.04
C LEU A 81 -12.77 -6.95 -0.66
N MET A 82 -11.54 -6.77 -0.22
CA MET A 82 -10.40 -7.57 -0.71
C MET A 82 -10.56 -9.06 -0.37
N LEU A 83 -11.17 -9.38 0.77
CA LEU A 83 -11.49 -10.76 1.13
C LEU A 83 -12.55 -11.35 0.19
N MET A 84 -13.59 -10.60 -0.14
CA MET A 84 -14.62 -11.03 -1.10
C MET A 84 -14.04 -11.21 -2.50
N ASP A 85 -13.23 -10.28 -2.98
CA ASP A 85 -12.57 -10.38 -4.29
C ASP A 85 -11.65 -11.61 -4.35
N PHE A 86 -10.89 -11.88 -3.29
CA PHE A 86 -10.07 -13.08 -3.20
C PHE A 86 -10.93 -14.37 -3.30
N ALA A 87 -12.06 -14.42 -2.60
CA ALA A 87 -12.97 -15.58 -2.65
C ALA A 87 -13.57 -15.77 -4.06
N ILE A 88 -14.01 -14.68 -4.68
CA ILE A 88 -14.56 -14.71 -6.05
C ILE A 88 -13.50 -15.16 -7.05
N CYS A 89 -12.27 -14.63 -6.97
CA CYS A 89 -11.16 -15.03 -7.84
C CYS A 89 -10.83 -16.52 -7.69
N SER A 90 -10.80 -17.05 -6.46
CA SER A 90 -10.53 -18.47 -6.22
C SER A 90 -11.61 -19.39 -6.83
N MET A 91 -12.88 -19.00 -6.74
CA MET A 91 -13.98 -19.71 -7.39
C MET A 91 -13.87 -19.67 -8.93
N LEU A 92 -13.57 -18.50 -9.51
CA LEU A 92 -13.42 -18.33 -10.94
C LEU A 92 -12.25 -19.15 -11.49
N ILE A 93 -11.11 -19.17 -10.82
CA ILE A 93 -9.95 -19.99 -11.19
C ILE A 93 -10.36 -21.48 -11.22
N SER A 94 -11.10 -21.94 -10.21
CA SER A 94 -11.57 -23.32 -10.13
C SER A 94 -12.51 -23.68 -11.30
N VAL A 95 -13.50 -22.82 -11.59
CA VAL A 95 -14.46 -23.04 -12.67
C VAL A 95 -13.77 -23.06 -14.03
N VAL A 96 -12.90 -22.08 -14.31
CA VAL A 96 -12.15 -22.02 -15.58
C VAL A 96 -11.20 -23.22 -15.71
N GLY A 97 -10.54 -23.62 -14.63
CA GLY A 97 -9.68 -24.80 -14.59
C GLY A 97 -10.42 -26.08 -14.96
N ILE A 98 -11.60 -26.31 -14.38
CA ILE A 98 -12.47 -27.46 -14.69
C ILE A 98 -12.93 -27.41 -16.17
N GLN A 99 -13.35 -26.25 -16.66
CA GLN A 99 -13.78 -26.09 -18.05
C GLN A 99 -12.67 -26.46 -19.02
N VAL A 100 -11.43 -26.03 -18.80
CA VAL A 100 -10.29 -26.35 -19.65
C VAL A 100 -9.97 -27.86 -19.64
N ILE A 101 -10.10 -28.51 -18.49
CA ILE A 101 -9.83 -29.95 -18.35
C ILE A 101 -10.90 -30.76 -19.05
N VAL A 102 -12.18 -30.42 -18.88
CA VAL A 102 -13.32 -31.25 -19.40
C VAL A 102 -13.58 -31.00 -20.89
N SER A 103 -13.55 -29.75 -21.33
CA SER A 103 -13.95 -29.39 -22.72
C SER A 103 -12.77 -29.23 -23.68
N GLY A 104 -11.52 -29.30 -23.17
CA GLY A 104 -10.34 -29.01 -23.98
C GLY A 104 -10.23 -27.51 -24.32
N PHE A 105 -9.25 -27.19 -25.16
CA PHE A 105 -9.03 -25.81 -25.62
C PHE A 105 -9.96 -25.48 -26.81
N GLY A 106 -10.90 -24.56 -26.60
CA GLY A 106 -11.80 -24.04 -27.62
C GLY A 106 -12.03 -22.53 -27.51
N ILE A 107 -12.83 -21.94 -28.40
CA ILE A 107 -13.11 -20.49 -28.44
C ILE A 107 -13.78 -20.00 -27.17
N ALA A 108 -14.64 -20.82 -26.54
CA ALA A 108 -15.30 -20.46 -25.27
C ALA A 108 -14.31 -20.32 -24.12
N GLN A 109 -13.24 -21.12 -24.10
CA GLN A 109 -12.21 -21.07 -23.08
C GLN A 109 -11.31 -19.84 -23.22
N VAL A 110 -11.10 -19.34 -24.44
CA VAL A 110 -10.33 -18.11 -24.68
C VAL A 110 -10.97 -16.90 -23.99
N SER A 111 -12.30 -16.77 -24.10
CA SER A 111 -13.01 -15.67 -23.43
C SER A 111 -12.95 -15.75 -21.89
N SER A 112 -13.05 -16.96 -21.34
CA SER A 112 -12.93 -17.20 -19.90
C SER A 112 -11.52 -16.90 -19.37
N LEU A 113 -10.49 -17.29 -20.13
CA LEU A 113 -9.09 -16.98 -19.80
C LEU A 113 -8.80 -15.48 -19.90
N GLN A 114 -9.36 -14.78 -20.89
CA GLN A 114 -9.22 -13.33 -21.01
C GLN A 114 -9.86 -12.62 -19.81
N TYR A 115 -11.03 -13.03 -19.38
CA TYR A 115 -11.70 -12.49 -18.21
C TYR A 115 -10.89 -12.73 -16.92
N LEU A 116 -10.39 -13.96 -16.74
CA LEU A 116 -9.53 -14.32 -15.62
C LEU A 116 -8.25 -13.49 -15.58
N SER A 117 -7.59 -13.31 -16.74
CA SER A 117 -6.36 -12.49 -16.81
C SER A 117 -6.63 -11.02 -16.46
N SER A 118 -7.79 -10.49 -16.81
CA SER A 118 -8.20 -9.12 -16.44
C SER A 118 -8.34 -8.96 -14.93
N ILE A 119 -9.04 -9.88 -14.27
CA ILE A 119 -9.22 -9.87 -12.81
C ILE A 119 -7.88 -10.04 -12.08
N MET A 120 -7.03 -10.95 -12.57
CA MET A 120 -5.70 -11.16 -12.01
C MET A 120 -4.81 -9.91 -12.15
N GLY A 121 -4.88 -9.22 -13.30
CA GLY A 121 -4.19 -7.96 -13.53
C GLY A 121 -4.65 -6.86 -12.56
N GLN A 122 -5.96 -6.76 -12.33
CA GLN A 122 -6.55 -5.83 -11.37
C GLN A 122 -6.09 -6.09 -9.94
N LEU A 123 -6.15 -7.35 -9.48
CA LEU A 123 -5.62 -7.75 -8.18
C LEU A 123 -4.13 -7.42 -8.05
N PHE A 124 -3.34 -7.71 -9.06
CA PHE A 124 -1.90 -7.39 -9.05
C PHE A 124 -1.66 -5.90 -8.86
N LEU A 125 -2.44 -5.02 -9.48
CA LEU A 125 -2.32 -3.58 -9.30
C LEU A 125 -2.64 -3.16 -7.85
N PHE A 126 -3.64 -3.76 -7.20
CA PHE A 126 -3.91 -3.51 -5.78
C PHE A 126 -2.73 -3.90 -4.90
N TYR A 127 -2.18 -5.09 -5.09
CA TYR A 127 -1.02 -5.55 -4.33
C TYR A 127 0.22 -4.70 -4.59
N TRP A 128 0.40 -4.21 -5.82
CA TRP A 128 1.50 -3.31 -6.17
C TRP A 128 1.44 -2.00 -5.38
N HIS A 129 0.30 -1.30 -5.41
CA HIS A 129 0.14 -0.03 -4.68
C HIS A 129 0.19 -0.23 -3.16
N ALA A 130 -0.37 -1.31 -2.65
CA ALA A 130 -0.27 -1.63 -1.22
C ALA A 130 1.18 -1.88 -0.79
N ASN A 131 1.97 -2.57 -1.61
CA ASN A 131 3.39 -2.76 -1.38
C ASN A 131 4.18 -1.45 -1.44
N GLU A 132 3.81 -0.52 -2.32
CA GLU A 132 4.41 0.81 -2.39
C GLU A 132 4.15 1.60 -1.09
N ILE A 133 2.94 1.52 -0.51
CA ILE A 133 2.67 2.11 0.82
C ILE A 133 3.61 1.56 1.89
N ILE A 134 3.84 0.23 1.91
CA ILE A 134 4.75 -0.42 2.85
C ILE A 134 6.16 0.16 2.71
N LEU A 135 6.71 0.18 1.49
CA LEU A 135 8.06 0.65 1.23
C LEU A 135 8.23 2.12 1.57
N GLU A 136 7.35 2.97 1.05
CA GLU A 136 7.40 4.41 1.31
C GLU A 136 7.23 4.75 2.79
N SER A 137 6.42 3.99 3.54
CA SER A 137 6.27 4.21 4.98
C SER A 137 7.55 3.89 5.78
N LEU A 138 8.34 2.91 5.35
CA LEU A 138 9.65 2.59 5.93
C LEU A 138 10.69 3.66 5.59
N ASP A 139 10.65 4.20 4.37
CA ASP A 139 11.56 5.22 3.91
C ASP A 139 11.42 6.56 4.65
N VAL A 140 10.32 6.77 5.38
CA VAL A 140 10.18 7.92 6.29
C VAL A 140 11.32 7.96 7.33
N SER A 141 11.73 6.81 7.86
CA SER A 141 12.83 6.74 8.82
C SER A 141 14.17 7.15 8.20
N ILE A 142 14.40 6.76 6.93
CA ILE A 142 15.60 7.11 6.16
C ILE A 142 15.58 8.62 5.86
N ALA A 143 14.43 9.16 5.44
CA ALA A 143 14.27 10.57 5.15
C ALA A 143 14.56 11.48 6.37
N ILE A 144 14.18 11.03 7.57
CA ILE A 144 14.52 11.73 8.82
C ILE A 144 16.03 11.72 9.02
N TRP A 145 16.70 10.59 8.87
CA TRP A 145 18.14 10.46 9.01
C TRP A 145 18.89 11.36 8.02
N GLU A 146 18.48 11.38 6.74
CA GLU A 146 19.05 12.25 5.71
C GLU A 146 18.85 13.75 6.00
N GLY A 147 17.86 14.10 6.82
CA GLY A 147 17.58 15.46 7.30
C GLY A 147 18.59 16.01 8.32
N GLN A 148 19.73 15.36 8.53
CA GLN A 148 20.81 15.79 9.44
C GLN A 148 20.34 15.99 10.88
N VAL A 149 19.67 14.96 11.43
CA VAL A 149 19.09 14.97 12.78
C VAL A 149 20.06 15.45 13.86
N TYR A 150 21.33 15.12 13.72
CA TYR A 150 22.41 15.46 14.66
C TYR A 150 22.72 16.97 14.75
N SER A 151 22.28 17.77 13.79
CA SER A 151 22.48 19.25 13.80
C SER A 151 21.44 20.01 14.62
N TYR A 152 20.37 19.33 15.08
CA TYR A 152 19.27 19.95 15.82
C TYR A 152 19.46 19.87 17.34
N PRO A 153 18.74 20.72 18.13
CA PRO A 153 18.74 20.64 19.59
C PRO A 153 18.33 19.26 20.13
N LEU A 154 18.87 18.85 21.27
CA LEU A 154 18.64 17.52 21.86
C LEU A 154 17.16 17.14 21.99
N ASN A 155 16.29 18.10 22.30
CA ASN A 155 14.86 17.87 22.43
C ASN A 155 14.23 17.46 21.08
N VAL A 156 14.68 18.10 20.00
CA VAL A 156 14.24 17.77 18.63
C VAL A 156 14.77 16.39 18.22
N GLN A 157 16.05 16.12 18.50
CA GLN A 157 16.66 14.82 18.21
C GLN A 157 15.90 13.67 18.88
N LYS A 158 15.58 13.79 20.17
CA LYS A 158 14.80 12.79 20.91
C LYS A 158 13.43 12.56 20.28
N SER A 159 12.73 13.63 19.92
CA SER A 159 11.42 13.52 19.28
C SER A 159 11.50 12.84 17.91
N LEU A 160 12.50 13.17 17.09
CA LEU A 160 12.72 12.54 15.80
C LEU A 160 13.08 11.05 15.94
N GLN A 161 13.84 10.66 16.98
CA GLN A 161 14.12 9.25 17.28
C GLN A 161 12.81 8.45 17.52
N PHE A 162 11.86 9.01 18.27
CA PHE A 162 10.56 8.36 18.48
C PHE A 162 9.78 8.20 17.15
N VAL A 163 9.83 9.22 16.29
CA VAL A 163 9.20 9.13 14.97
C VAL A 163 9.87 8.05 14.12
N MET A 164 11.21 7.98 14.13
CA MET A 164 11.96 6.94 13.42
C MET A 164 11.59 5.53 13.91
N LEU A 165 11.53 5.34 15.24
CA LEU A 165 11.10 4.05 15.82
C LEU A 165 9.67 3.68 15.38
N ARG A 166 8.75 4.66 15.34
CA ARG A 166 7.39 4.41 14.86
C ARG A 166 7.36 4.10 13.35
N ALA A 167 8.19 4.76 12.56
CA ALA A 167 8.29 4.57 11.12
C ALA A 167 8.90 3.21 10.73
N GLN A 168 9.64 2.55 11.61
CA GLN A 168 10.11 1.16 11.39
C GLN A 168 8.96 0.14 11.37
N LYS A 169 7.79 0.49 11.92
CA LYS A 169 6.59 -0.32 11.77
C LYS A 169 5.86 0.13 10.50
N PRO A 170 5.90 -0.66 9.41
CA PRO A 170 5.31 -0.26 8.15
C PRO A 170 3.80 -0.09 8.25
N LEU A 171 3.27 0.78 7.40
CA LEU A 171 1.84 0.88 7.17
C LEU A 171 1.43 -0.20 6.17
N THR A 172 0.46 -1.03 6.54
CA THR A 172 0.03 -2.16 5.72
C THR A 172 -1.46 -2.07 5.42
N LEU A 173 -1.84 -2.47 4.23
CA LEU A 173 -3.22 -2.80 3.88
C LEU A 173 -3.36 -4.32 3.95
N ASN A 174 -4.51 -4.83 4.39
CA ASN A 174 -4.67 -6.25 4.68
C ASN A 174 -5.83 -6.87 3.88
N VAL A 175 -5.68 -8.16 3.53
CA VAL A 175 -6.75 -8.98 2.98
C VAL A 175 -7.46 -9.67 4.12
N GLY A 176 -8.58 -9.11 4.58
CA GLY A 176 -9.25 -9.60 5.77
C GLY A 176 -8.31 -9.61 6.99
N PRO A 177 -8.48 -10.55 7.91
CA PRO A 177 -7.62 -10.69 9.08
C PRO A 177 -6.33 -11.50 8.84
N PHE A 178 -6.09 -11.99 7.61
CA PHE A 178 -5.12 -13.06 7.37
C PHE A 178 -3.76 -12.57 6.90
N TYR A 179 -3.70 -11.69 5.89
CA TYR A 179 -2.44 -11.36 5.22
C TYR A 179 -2.35 -9.89 4.86
N ALA A 180 -1.13 -9.32 5.02
CA ALA A 180 -0.82 -8.02 4.46
C ALA A 180 -0.74 -8.09 2.93
N MET A 181 -1.30 -7.09 2.25
CA MET A 181 -1.21 -6.95 0.80
C MET A 181 0.22 -6.54 0.43
N SER A 182 0.96 -7.46 -0.18
CA SER A 182 2.32 -7.23 -0.65
C SER A 182 2.57 -8.02 -1.93
N THR A 183 3.61 -7.65 -2.68
CA THR A 183 4.00 -8.40 -3.89
C THR A 183 4.37 -9.85 -3.58
N THR A 184 4.93 -10.12 -2.40
CA THR A 184 5.23 -11.48 -1.93
C THR A 184 3.96 -12.29 -1.72
N THR A 185 2.92 -11.69 -1.14
CA THR A 185 1.63 -12.36 -0.97
C THR A 185 0.95 -12.62 -2.32
N ALA A 186 1.03 -11.69 -3.28
CA ALA A 186 0.53 -11.89 -4.64
C ALA A 186 1.21 -13.10 -5.32
N LEU A 187 2.53 -13.23 -5.20
CA LEU A 187 3.27 -14.38 -5.73
C LEU A 187 2.85 -15.69 -5.07
N SER A 188 2.63 -15.70 -3.76
CA SER A 188 2.16 -16.89 -3.03
C SER A 188 0.78 -17.35 -3.50
N VAL A 189 -0.13 -16.40 -3.79
CA VAL A 189 -1.46 -16.70 -4.36
C VAL A 189 -1.33 -17.31 -5.75
N LEU A 190 -0.46 -16.77 -6.61
CA LEU A 190 -0.21 -17.33 -7.94
C LEU A 190 0.39 -18.73 -7.87
N GLN A 191 1.33 -18.98 -6.96
CA GLN A 191 1.93 -20.30 -6.75
C GLN A 191 0.90 -21.32 -6.27
N ALA A 192 0.01 -20.93 -5.35
CA ALA A 192 -1.08 -21.78 -4.88
C ALA A 192 -2.06 -22.10 -5.99
N ALA A 193 -2.45 -21.12 -6.81
CA ALA A 193 -3.32 -21.34 -7.97
C ALA A 193 -2.69 -22.28 -8.99
N TYR A 194 -1.40 -22.12 -9.31
CA TYR A 194 -0.68 -23.02 -10.20
C TYR A 194 -0.62 -24.45 -9.65
N SER A 195 -0.30 -24.61 -8.36
CA SER A 195 -0.24 -25.92 -7.72
C SER A 195 -1.61 -26.62 -7.74
N TYR A 196 -2.69 -25.88 -7.53
CA TYR A 196 -4.04 -26.41 -7.61
C TYR A 196 -4.37 -26.92 -9.02
N VAL A 197 -4.08 -26.15 -10.07
CA VAL A 197 -4.29 -26.57 -11.46
C VAL A 197 -3.45 -27.80 -11.81
N ALA A 198 -2.19 -27.88 -11.33
CA ALA A 198 -1.33 -29.04 -11.55
C ALA A 198 -1.88 -30.31 -10.89
N LEU A 199 -2.37 -30.22 -9.64
CA LEU A 199 -3.02 -31.32 -8.94
C LEU A 199 -4.30 -31.80 -9.65
N MET A 200 -5.14 -30.87 -10.10
CA MET A 200 -6.35 -31.20 -10.84
C MET A 200 -6.02 -31.95 -12.15
N ARG A 201 -5.02 -31.48 -12.88
CA ARG A 201 -4.56 -32.18 -14.08
C ARG A 201 -4.13 -33.62 -13.82
N GLN A 202 -3.42 -33.84 -12.72
CA GLN A 202 -2.95 -35.18 -12.34
C GLN A 202 -4.08 -36.10 -11.88
N ALA A 203 -5.14 -35.56 -11.29
CA ALA A 203 -6.31 -36.32 -10.85
C ALA A 203 -7.24 -36.75 -12.02
N TYR A 204 -7.16 -36.08 -13.17
CA TYR A 204 -7.98 -36.34 -14.36
C TYR A 204 -7.20 -37.00 -15.52
N SER A 205 -5.90 -37.20 -15.38
CA SER A 205 -5.08 -37.96 -16.35
C SER A 205 -4.99 -39.45 -15.93
#